data_f29e361392fbf6bd5e6f0ef7d82947d2
#
_entry.id   f29e361392fbf6bd5e6f0ef7d82947d2
#
_cell.length_a   1.000
_cell.length_b   1.000
_cell.length_c   1.000
_cell.angle_alpha   90.00
_cell.angle_beta   90.00
_cell.angle_gamma   90.00
#
_symmetry.space_group_name_H-M   'P 1'
#
loop_
_entity.id
_entity.type
_entity.pdbx_description
1 polymer ?
#
loop_
_entity_poly.entity_id
_entity_poly.type
_entity_poly.pdbx_seq_one_letter_code
_entity_poly.pdbx_strand_id
1 'polypeptide(L)'
;ELKELWSTGVDAYDVSLSQNFNLKAVLLWTISDFPAYSMLSGWTTHGKLSCPVCMESTKSFYLPNGRKTCWFDCHRRFLPHGHPSRRNRKDFLKGRDASSEYPPESLTGEQVYYERLASVNPPKTKDVGGNGHEKKMRGYGKEHNWHKESILWELSYWKDLNLRHNIDVMHTEKNFLDNIMNTLMRVKGKSKDNIMSRLDIEKFCSRPGLHIDSSGKAPFPAYTLTEEAKQSLLQCVKYDIRFPEGYSSDLASCVDLDNGKFSGMKSHDCHVFMERLLPFIFAELLDRNVHLALS
;
A
#
# COMPACT_ATOMS: atom_id res chain seq x y z
N GLU A 1 -7.60 26.78 -14.55
CA GLU A 1 -6.75 27.26 -13.44
C GLU A 1 -5.29 26.77 -13.57
N LEU A 2 -4.95 25.45 -13.43
CA LEU A 2 -3.54 24.98 -13.51
C LEU A 2 -2.86 25.30 -14.85
N LYS A 3 -3.57 25.24 -15.97
CA LYS A 3 -3.05 25.63 -17.28
C LYS A 3 -2.73 27.13 -17.33
N GLU A 4 -3.59 27.95 -16.78
CA GLU A 4 -3.45 29.40 -16.71
C GLU A 4 -2.28 29.77 -15.77
N LEU A 5 -2.24 29.20 -14.56
CA LEU A 5 -1.14 29.39 -13.63
C LEU A 5 0.23 29.02 -14.23
N TRP A 6 0.28 28.00 -15.08
CA TRP A 6 1.52 27.61 -15.77
C TRP A 6 1.89 28.58 -16.92
N SER A 7 0.93 28.94 -17.77
CA SER A 7 1.20 29.70 -18.98
C SER A 7 1.32 31.20 -18.72
N THR A 8 0.21 31.83 -18.37
CA THR A 8 0.09 33.29 -18.20
C THR A 8 0.32 33.76 -16.78
N GLY A 9 -0.01 32.89 -15.80
CA GLY A 9 -0.08 33.28 -14.40
C GLY A 9 -1.35 34.06 -14.06
N VAL A 10 -1.47 34.49 -12.83
CA VAL A 10 -2.57 35.25 -12.27
C VAL A 10 -2.00 36.41 -11.46
N ASP A 11 -2.53 37.62 -11.66
CA ASP A 11 -2.10 38.77 -10.87
C ASP A 11 -2.54 38.62 -9.42
N ALA A 12 -1.60 38.76 -8.52
CA ALA A 12 -1.76 38.63 -7.07
C ALA A 12 -1.09 39.82 -6.38
N TYR A 13 -1.50 40.07 -5.14
CA TYR A 13 -0.95 41.15 -4.30
C TYR A 13 -0.25 40.54 -3.06
N ASP A 14 1.03 40.87 -2.90
CA ASP A 14 1.80 40.53 -1.72
C ASP A 14 1.59 41.62 -0.65
N VAL A 15 0.87 41.25 0.41
CA VAL A 15 0.58 42.17 1.51
C VAL A 15 1.82 42.54 2.30
N SER A 16 2.79 41.64 2.42
CA SER A 16 4.02 41.88 3.17
C SER A 16 4.95 42.87 2.49
N LEU A 17 5.07 42.76 1.15
CA LEU A 17 5.88 43.64 0.34
C LEU A 17 5.11 44.84 -0.26
N SER A 18 3.78 44.87 -0.04
CA SER A 18 2.87 45.87 -0.58
C SER A 18 3.01 46.08 -2.12
N GLN A 19 3.12 44.97 -2.86
CA GLN A 19 3.32 45.03 -4.33
C GLN A 19 2.51 43.95 -5.06
N ASN A 20 2.15 44.28 -6.30
CA ASN A 20 1.58 43.31 -7.22
C ASN A 20 2.68 42.43 -7.82
N PHE A 21 2.36 41.16 -8.05
CA PHE A 21 3.21 40.23 -8.76
C PHE A 21 2.37 39.27 -9.60
N ASN A 22 2.96 38.65 -10.60
CA ASN A 22 2.32 37.62 -11.40
C ASN A 22 2.62 36.25 -10.79
N LEU A 23 1.60 35.61 -10.17
CA LEU A 23 1.69 34.29 -9.56
C LEU A 23 1.66 33.22 -10.64
N LYS A 24 2.75 32.47 -10.76
CA LYS A 24 2.82 31.24 -11.56
C LYS A 24 2.98 30.03 -10.66
N ALA A 25 2.35 28.92 -11.03
CA ALA A 25 2.45 27.68 -10.27
C ALA A 25 2.45 26.47 -11.20
N VAL A 26 3.08 25.40 -10.72
CA VAL A 26 3.18 24.10 -11.40
C VAL A 26 2.78 22.99 -10.43
N LEU A 27 2.01 22.03 -10.90
CA LEU A 27 1.76 20.77 -10.18
C LEU A 27 2.92 19.81 -10.51
N LEU A 28 3.83 19.60 -9.56
CA LEU A 28 4.98 18.71 -9.74
C LEU A 28 4.60 17.23 -9.68
N TRP A 29 3.76 16.84 -8.70
CA TRP A 29 3.24 15.48 -8.53
C TRP A 29 2.00 15.49 -7.65
N THR A 30 1.28 14.39 -7.67
CA THR A 30 0.19 14.12 -6.71
C THR A 30 0.64 13.11 -5.67
N ILE A 31 0.14 13.23 -4.43
CA ILE A 31 0.33 12.25 -3.35
C ILE A 31 -1.05 11.74 -2.98
N SER A 32 -1.26 10.43 -3.03
CA SER A 32 -2.58 9.84 -2.82
C SER A 32 -2.52 8.39 -2.36
N ASP A 33 -3.62 7.90 -1.78
CA ASP A 33 -3.82 6.48 -1.56
C ASP A 33 -3.99 5.71 -2.89
N PHE A 34 -4.00 4.40 -2.82
CA PHE A 34 -4.06 3.55 -4.02
C PHE A 34 -5.35 3.75 -4.86
N PRO A 35 -6.55 3.87 -4.26
CA PRO A 35 -7.76 4.22 -5.01
C PRO A 35 -7.70 5.57 -5.72
N ALA A 36 -7.26 6.63 -5.03
CA ALA A 36 -7.12 7.95 -5.63
C ALA A 36 -6.00 7.97 -6.69
N TYR A 37 -4.92 7.22 -6.50
CA TYR A 37 -3.90 7.02 -7.54
C TYR A 37 -4.52 6.48 -8.84
N SER A 38 -5.43 5.49 -8.74
CA SER A 38 -6.18 5.00 -9.90
C SER A 38 -6.92 6.12 -10.62
N MET A 39 -7.63 6.95 -9.85
CA MET A 39 -8.42 8.04 -10.40
C MET A 39 -7.57 9.13 -11.07
N LEU A 40 -6.42 9.45 -10.49
CA LEU A 40 -5.53 10.51 -10.98
C LEU A 40 -4.66 10.05 -12.14
N SER A 41 -4.16 8.82 -12.11
CA SER A 41 -3.31 8.30 -13.19
C SER A 41 -4.10 7.83 -14.41
N GLY A 42 -5.35 7.39 -14.23
CA GLY A 42 -6.15 6.71 -15.25
C GLY A 42 -5.85 5.21 -15.38
N TRP A 43 -4.90 4.69 -14.59
CA TRP A 43 -4.54 3.29 -14.52
C TRP A 43 -5.19 2.61 -13.32
N THR A 44 -5.97 1.57 -13.53
CA THR A 44 -6.65 0.85 -12.44
C THR A 44 -5.67 0.18 -11.48
N THR A 45 -5.83 0.43 -10.17
CA THR A 45 -4.93 -0.08 -9.11
C THR A 45 -5.40 -1.39 -8.48
N HIS A 46 -6.25 -2.15 -9.14
CA HIS A 46 -6.65 -3.50 -8.73
C HIS A 46 -6.54 -4.50 -9.88
N GLY A 47 -6.69 -5.79 -9.56
CA GLY A 47 -6.45 -6.88 -10.51
C GLY A 47 -4.96 -7.19 -10.67
N LYS A 48 -4.61 -7.95 -11.70
CA LYS A 48 -3.24 -8.45 -11.89
C LYS A 48 -2.22 -7.35 -12.16
N LEU A 49 -2.60 -6.33 -12.92
CA LEU A 49 -1.75 -5.22 -13.37
C LEU A 49 -1.97 -3.96 -12.50
N SER A 50 -2.08 -4.12 -11.18
CA SER A 50 -2.47 -3.05 -10.26
C SER A 50 -1.43 -1.93 -10.08
N CYS A 51 -0.19 -2.10 -10.48
CA CYS A 51 0.86 -1.10 -10.26
C CYS A 51 0.92 -0.10 -11.42
N PRO A 52 0.61 1.21 -11.19
CA PRO A 52 0.70 2.23 -12.23
C PRO A 52 2.14 2.56 -12.66
N VAL A 53 3.15 2.17 -11.86
CA VAL A 53 4.58 2.35 -12.17
C VAL A 53 5.11 1.18 -13.01
N CYS A 54 4.81 -0.06 -12.59
CA CYS A 54 5.23 -1.24 -13.33
C CYS A 54 4.37 -1.53 -14.55
N MET A 55 3.15 -0.98 -14.60
CA MET A 55 2.18 -1.12 -15.67
C MET A 55 1.99 -2.59 -16.12
N GLU A 56 2.17 -2.90 -17.40
CA GLU A 56 2.09 -4.25 -17.96
C GLU A 56 3.18 -5.19 -17.44
N SER A 57 4.29 -4.66 -16.94
CA SER A 57 5.37 -5.44 -16.31
C SER A 57 5.05 -5.86 -14.88
N THR A 58 3.88 -5.52 -14.35
CA THR A 58 3.46 -5.96 -13.01
C THR A 58 3.36 -7.49 -12.96
N LYS A 59 4.11 -8.11 -12.05
CA LYS A 59 4.04 -9.56 -11.79
C LYS A 59 3.15 -9.84 -10.58
N SER A 60 2.29 -10.83 -10.71
CA SER A 60 1.36 -11.25 -9.66
C SER A 60 1.04 -12.73 -9.78
N PHE A 61 0.46 -13.31 -8.72
CA PHE A 61 -0.10 -14.66 -8.74
C PHE A 61 -1.45 -14.67 -8.01
N TYR A 62 -2.24 -15.69 -8.28
CA TYR A 62 -3.59 -15.80 -7.73
C TYR A 62 -3.62 -16.78 -6.55
N LEU A 63 -4.26 -16.37 -5.46
CA LEU A 63 -4.52 -17.18 -4.27
C LEU A 63 -5.91 -17.80 -4.41
N PRO A 64 -6.03 -19.10 -4.73
CA PRO A 64 -7.31 -19.71 -5.10
C PRO A 64 -8.30 -19.83 -3.94
N ASN A 65 -7.83 -20.07 -2.72
CA ASN A 65 -8.67 -20.17 -1.55
C ASN A 65 -9.09 -18.79 -1.02
N GLY A 66 -8.13 -17.85 -0.95
CA GLY A 66 -8.38 -16.46 -0.60
C GLY A 66 -9.08 -15.66 -1.70
N ARG A 67 -9.19 -16.20 -2.91
CA ARG A 67 -9.82 -15.58 -4.11
C ARG A 67 -9.33 -14.17 -4.40
N LYS A 68 -8.01 -13.97 -4.30
CA LYS A 68 -7.38 -12.66 -4.51
C LYS A 68 -6.06 -12.76 -5.24
N THR A 69 -5.67 -11.68 -5.91
CA THR A 69 -4.35 -11.52 -6.49
C THR A 69 -3.36 -11.13 -5.40
N CYS A 70 -2.14 -11.66 -5.48
CA CYS A 70 -1.05 -11.37 -4.57
C CYS A 70 0.20 -10.99 -5.37
N TRP A 71 1.00 -10.07 -4.84
CA TRP A 71 2.18 -9.53 -5.49
C TRP A 71 3.45 -9.70 -4.67
N PHE A 72 3.35 -9.98 -3.37
CA PHE A 72 4.47 -9.89 -2.42
C PHE A 72 5.68 -10.75 -2.83
N ASP A 73 5.46 -11.98 -3.31
CA ASP A 73 6.55 -12.85 -3.79
C ASP A 73 7.24 -12.26 -5.01
N CYS A 74 6.47 -11.68 -5.92
CA CYS A 74 6.98 -11.08 -7.15
C CYS A 74 7.78 -9.81 -6.88
N HIS A 75 7.56 -9.12 -5.76
CA HIS A 75 8.29 -7.94 -5.35
C HIS A 75 9.72 -8.23 -4.87
N ARG A 76 10.09 -9.49 -4.65
CA ARG A 76 11.49 -9.87 -4.37
C ARG A 76 12.48 -9.38 -5.43
N ARG A 77 12.03 -9.17 -6.66
CA ARG A 77 12.84 -8.61 -7.75
C ARG A 77 13.35 -7.18 -7.48
N PHE A 78 12.71 -6.44 -6.57
CA PHE A 78 13.11 -5.08 -6.17
C PHE A 78 14.15 -5.07 -5.04
N LEU A 79 14.39 -6.20 -4.37
CA LEU A 79 15.44 -6.33 -3.37
C LEU A 79 16.82 -6.23 -4.03
N PRO A 80 17.89 -5.84 -3.30
CA PRO A 80 19.25 -5.88 -3.80
C PRO A 80 19.58 -7.25 -4.40
N HIS A 81 20.39 -7.30 -5.45
CA HIS A 81 20.62 -8.53 -6.23
C HIS A 81 21.12 -9.71 -5.37
N GLY A 82 22.02 -9.45 -4.40
CA GLY A 82 22.53 -10.45 -3.46
C GLY A 82 21.63 -10.81 -2.29
N HIS A 83 20.44 -10.20 -2.16
CA HIS A 83 19.59 -10.38 -0.98
C HIS A 83 19.13 -11.83 -0.81
N PRO A 84 19.26 -12.44 0.41
CA PRO A 84 18.96 -13.87 0.63
C PRO A 84 17.53 -14.26 0.25
N SER A 85 16.55 -13.38 0.49
CA SER A 85 15.15 -13.64 0.14
C SER A 85 14.91 -13.86 -1.35
N ARG A 86 15.79 -13.39 -2.25
CA ARG A 86 15.65 -13.64 -3.69
C ARG A 86 15.83 -15.12 -4.03
N ARG A 87 16.71 -15.83 -3.30
CA ARG A 87 17.00 -17.28 -3.46
C ARG A 87 16.12 -18.16 -2.60
N ASN A 88 15.34 -17.57 -1.69
CA ASN A 88 14.52 -18.35 -0.76
C ASN A 88 13.32 -18.98 -1.49
N ARG A 89 13.40 -20.32 -1.65
CA ARG A 89 12.36 -21.14 -2.31
C ARG A 89 11.37 -21.76 -1.32
N LYS A 90 11.60 -21.59 -0.01
CA LYS A 90 10.84 -22.21 1.05
C LYS A 90 9.68 -21.33 1.55
N ASP A 91 10.00 -20.07 1.84
CA ASP A 91 9.07 -19.16 2.53
C ASP A 91 8.18 -18.35 1.59
N PHE A 92 8.44 -18.45 0.27
CA PHE A 92 7.68 -17.79 -0.79
C PHE A 92 7.03 -18.84 -1.71
N LEU A 93 6.78 -18.52 -2.97
CA LEU A 93 6.29 -19.51 -3.94
C LEU A 93 7.26 -20.69 -4.03
N LYS A 94 6.78 -21.89 -3.73
CA LYS A 94 7.57 -23.13 -3.72
C LYS A 94 8.33 -23.30 -5.05
N GLY A 95 9.62 -23.51 -4.94
CA GLY A 95 10.51 -23.74 -6.08
C GLY A 95 10.89 -22.48 -6.88
N ARG A 96 10.30 -21.32 -6.62
CA ARG A 96 10.62 -20.08 -7.33
C ARG A 96 11.89 -19.45 -6.79
N ASP A 97 12.79 -19.11 -7.70
CA ASP A 97 13.99 -18.33 -7.46
C ASP A 97 13.84 -16.98 -8.19
N ALA A 98 14.10 -15.89 -7.51
CA ALA A 98 14.02 -14.54 -8.06
C ALA A 98 15.40 -13.90 -8.25
N SER A 99 16.50 -14.68 -8.16
CA SER A 99 17.86 -14.14 -8.24
C SER A 99 18.20 -13.55 -9.60
N SER A 100 17.61 -14.09 -10.68
CA SER A 100 17.79 -13.60 -12.06
C SER A 100 16.75 -12.56 -12.49
N GLU A 101 15.79 -12.23 -11.63
CA GLU A 101 14.76 -11.25 -11.97
C GLU A 101 15.22 -9.83 -11.64
N TYR A 102 14.83 -8.88 -12.49
CA TYR A 102 15.12 -7.46 -12.30
C TYR A 102 13.81 -6.66 -12.19
N PRO A 103 13.85 -5.51 -11.48
CA PRO A 103 12.75 -4.54 -11.57
C PRO A 103 12.56 -4.10 -13.02
N PRO A 104 11.34 -3.75 -13.45
CA PRO A 104 11.15 -3.12 -14.75
C PRO A 104 11.86 -1.76 -14.78
N GLU A 105 12.24 -1.34 -15.96
CA GLU A 105 12.76 0.01 -16.17
C GLU A 105 11.69 1.05 -15.80
N SER A 106 12.14 2.14 -15.19
CA SER A 106 11.27 3.28 -14.93
C SER A 106 10.99 4.03 -16.23
N LEU A 107 9.72 4.09 -16.61
CA LEU A 107 9.31 4.81 -17.81
C LEU A 107 9.30 6.32 -17.57
N THR A 108 9.82 7.08 -18.54
CA THR A 108 9.67 8.54 -18.55
C THR A 108 8.21 8.94 -18.79
N GLY A 109 7.85 10.18 -18.50
CA GLY A 109 6.52 10.68 -18.79
C GLY A 109 6.17 10.62 -20.26
N GLU A 110 7.13 10.94 -21.14
CA GLU A 110 6.96 10.85 -22.58
C GLU A 110 6.71 9.42 -23.05
N GLN A 111 7.46 8.43 -22.55
CA GLN A 111 7.24 7.02 -22.88
C GLN A 111 5.85 6.55 -22.43
N VAL A 112 5.42 6.96 -21.23
CA VAL A 112 4.06 6.63 -20.76
C VAL A 112 3.00 7.26 -21.65
N TYR A 113 3.17 8.51 -22.06
CA TYR A 113 2.18 9.23 -22.88
C TYR A 113 2.14 8.72 -24.32
N TYR A 114 3.28 8.75 -25.01
CA TYR A 114 3.35 8.47 -26.44
C TYR A 114 3.35 6.98 -26.77
N GLU A 115 3.90 6.11 -25.92
CA GLU A 115 4.01 4.70 -26.21
C GLU A 115 2.91 3.87 -25.54
N ARG A 116 2.58 4.12 -24.25
CA ARG A 116 1.66 3.29 -23.48
C ARG A 116 0.22 3.77 -23.55
N LEU A 117 0.00 5.05 -23.27
CA LEU A 117 -1.34 5.63 -23.30
C LEU A 117 -1.87 5.69 -24.75
N ALA A 118 -1.07 6.22 -25.68
CA ALA A 118 -1.47 6.38 -27.07
C ALA A 118 -1.77 5.03 -27.77
N SER A 119 -1.05 3.96 -27.43
CA SER A 119 -1.30 2.62 -28.00
C SER A 119 -2.68 2.04 -27.63
N VAL A 120 -3.22 2.40 -26.47
CA VAL A 120 -4.53 1.96 -25.99
C VAL A 120 -5.63 2.98 -26.33
N ASN A 121 -5.29 4.27 -26.37
CA ASN A 121 -6.20 5.38 -26.60
C ASN A 121 -7.48 5.32 -25.74
N PRO A 122 -7.35 5.33 -24.40
CA PRO A 122 -8.50 5.24 -23.50
C PRO A 122 -9.35 6.51 -23.58
N PRO A 123 -10.65 6.44 -23.22
CA PRO A 123 -11.54 7.59 -23.22
C PRO A 123 -11.03 8.69 -22.29
N LYS A 124 -11.25 9.95 -22.65
CA LYS A 124 -10.85 11.09 -21.80
C LYS A 124 -11.74 11.18 -20.57
N THR A 125 -11.18 11.62 -19.45
CA THR A 125 -11.92 11.76 -18.17
C THR A 125 -13.23 12.55 -18.33
N LYS A 126 -13.24 13.61 -19.13
CA LYS A 126 -14.43 14.44 -19.37
C LYS A 126 -15.56 13.74 -20.10
N ASP A 127 -15.26 12.68 -20.84
CA ASP A 127 -16.20 11.97 -21.70
C ASP A 127 -16.85 10.78 -20.98
N VAL A 128 -16.26 10.28 -19.88
CA VAL A 128 -16.75 9.06 -19.17
C VAL A 128 -17.60 9.35 -17.94
N GLY A 129 -17.67 10.58 -17.45
CA GLY A 129 -18.38 10.91 -16.21
C GLY A 129 -17.89 10.16 -14.98
N GLY A 130 -18.51 10.38 -13.81
CA GLY A 130 -18.05 9.82 -12.54
C GLY A 130 -18.35 8.33 -12.30
N ASN A 131 -19.22 7.69 -13.08
CA ASN A 131 -19.77 6.36 -12.78
C ASN A 131 -19.24 5.20 -13.62
N GLY A 132 -18.26 5.42 -14.48
CA GLY A 132 -17.35 4.41 -15.05
C GLY A 132 -17.93 3.06 -15.52
N HIS A 133 -19.15 3.00 -16.02
CA HIS A 133 -19.76 1.76 -16.57
C HIS A 133 -19.45 1.53 -18.04
N GLU A 134 -18.33 2.03 -18.51
CA GLU A 134 -17.96 1.79 -19.90
C GLU A 134 -17.48 0.36 -20.15
N LYS A 135 -17.73 -0.09 -21.37
CA LYS A 135 -17.20 -1.37 -21.86
C LYS A 135 -15.70 -1.41 -21.65
N LYS A 136 -15.22 -2.41 -20.92
CA LYS A 136 -13.79 -2.65 -20.74
C LYS A 136 -13.13 -2.73 -22.11
N MET A 137 -12.12 -1.93 -22.33
CA MET A 137 -11.33 -1.90 -23.56
C MET A 137 -10.68 -3.28 -23.83
N ARG A 138 -10.41 -3.56 -25.10
CA ARG A 138 -9.70 -4.80 -25.48
C ARG A 138 -8.36 -4.87 -24.77
N GLY A 139 -8.04 -6.01 -24.15
CA GLY A 139 -6.80 -6.22 -23.40
C GLY A 139 -6.83 -5.73 -21.93
N TYR A 140 -7.90 -5.04 -21.50
CA TYR A 140 -8.03 -4.57 -20.12
C TYR A 140 -7.91 -5.71 -19.10
N GLY A 141 -7.05 -5.50 -18.07
CA GLY A 141 -6.76 -6.47 -17.02
C GLY A 141 -5.80 -7.58 -17.42
N LYS A 142 -5.35 -7.64 -18.69
CA LYS A 142 -4.42 -8.65 -19.24
C LYS A 142 -3.18 -8.01 -19.85
N GLU A 143 -3.37 -7.05 -20.73
CA GLU A 143 -2.32 -6.36 -21.47
C GLU A 143 -2.07 -4.95 -20.92
N HIS A 144 -3.14 -4.30 -20.47
CA HIS A 144 -3.10 -2.99 -19.83
C HIS A 144 -4.20 -2.85 -18.78
N ASN A 145 -4.10 -1.80 -17.95
CA ASN A 145 -5.11 -1.46 -16.94
C ASN A 145 -5.63 -0.02 -17.08
N TRP A 146 -5.43 0.61 -18.24
CA TRP A 146 -6.00 1.93 -18.53
C TRP A 146 -7.53 1.84 -18.55
N HIS A 147 -8.20 2.69 -17.75
CA HIS A 147 -9.65 2.84 -17.76
C HIS A 147 -10.09 4.21 -18.30
N LYS A 148 -9.17 5.19 -18.28
CA LYS A 148 -9.37 6.53 -18.84
C LYS A 148 -8.04 7.21 -19.09
N GLU A 149 -8.05 8.25 -19.94
CA GLU A 149 -6.98 9.25 -20.00
C GLU A 149 -7.21 10.30 -18.90
N SER A 150 -6.23 10.50 -18.03
CA SER A 150 -6.31 11.50 -16.98
C SER A 150 -6.35 12.92 -17.55
N ILE A 151 -7.16 13.79 -16.95
CA ILE A 151 -7.18 15.22 -17.29
C ILE A 151 -5.83 15.92 -17.09
N LEU A 152 -4.95 15.36 -16.24
CA LEU A 152 -3.62 15.90 -15.99
C LEU A 152 -2.73 15.86 -17.24
N TRP A 153 -3.00 14.95 -18.18
CA TRP A 153 -2.29 14.95 -19.48
C TRP A 153 -2.57 16.15 -20.36
N GLU A 154 -3.59 16.95 -20.02
CA GLU A 154 -3.83 18.23 -20.68
C GLU A 154 -2.88 19.36 -20.23
N LEU A 155 -2.10 19.14 -19.16
CA LEU A 155 -1.03 20.06 -18.74
C LEU A 155 0.18 19.82 -19.65
N SER A 156 0.61 20.84 -20.37
CA SER A 156 1.65 20.74 -21.40
C SER A 156 2.97 20.13 -20.90
N TYR A 157 3.30 20.37 -19.65
CA TYR A 157 4.52 19.91 -18.99
C TYR A 157 4.39 18.53 -18.30
N TRP A 158 3.18 17.95 -18.19
CA TRP A 158 2.96 16.73 -17.39
C TRP A 158 3.73 15.52 -17.92
N LYS A 159 3.89 15.43 -19.24
CA LYS A 159 4.67 14.37 -19.89
C LYS A 159 6.19 14.52 -19.68
N ASP A 160 6.67 15.71 -19.33
CA ASP A 160 8.08 15.98 -19.10
C ASP A 160 8.51 15.58 -17.67
N LEU A 161 7.54 15.30 -16.79
CA LEU A 161 7.79 14.87 -15.42
C LEU A 161 8.08 13.36 -15.35
N ASN A 162 9.22 12.99 -14.75
CA ASN A 162 9.54 11.59 -14.48
C ASN A 162 8.72 11.02 -13.32
N LEU A 163 8.43 11.85 -12.31
CA LEU A 163 7.58 11.50 -11.16
C LEU A 163 6.29 12.33 -11.24
N ARG A 164 5.17 11.67 -11.56
CA ARG A 164 3.86 12.34 -11.69
C ARG A 164 2.91 12.03 -10.53
N HIS A 165 3.05 10.85 -9.95
CA HIS A 165 2.18 10.38 -8.88
C HIS A 165 3.01 9.66 -7.82
N ASN A 166 2.72 9.92 -6.55
CA ASN A 166 3.30 9.25 -5.40
C ASN A 166 2.21 8.59 -4.56
N ILE A 167 2.60 7.54 -3.85
CA ILE A 167 1.75 6.90 -2.84
C ILE A 167 1.88 7.67 -1.52
N ASP A 168 0.76 7.89 -0.86
CA ASP A 168 0.72 8.41 0.51
C ASP A 168 1.36 7.38 1.46
N VAL A 169 2.56 7.71 1.94
CA VAL A 169 3.33 6.84 2.84
C VAL A 169 2.60 6.64 4.16
N MET A 170 2.04 7.70 4.74
CA MET A 170 1.34 7.61 6.03
C MET A 170 0.07 6.75 5.94
N HIS A 171 -0.64 6.81 4.82
CA HIS A 171 -1.78 5.92 4.59
C HIS A 171 -1.33 4.45 4.41
N THR A 172 -0.19 4.24 3.75
CA THR A 172 0.42 2.92 3.60
C THR A 172 0.85 2.34 4.95
N GLU A 173 1.52 3.12 5.79
CA GLU A 173 1.92 2.75 7.15
C GLU A 173 0.71 2.40 8.01
N LYS A 174 -0.35 3.21 7.96
CA LYS A 174 -1.61 2.90 8.64
C LYS A 174 -2.16 1.54 8.22
N ASN A 175 -2.25 1.26 6.93
CA ASN A 175 -2.75 -0.01 6.41
C ASN A 175 -1.83 -1.18 6.83
N PHE A 176 -0.53 -0.96 6.88
CA PHE A 176 0.44 -1.95 7.35
C PHE A 176 0.24 -2.27 8.83
N LEU A 177 0.22 -1.24 9.69
CA LEU A 177 0.01 -1.40 11.12
C LEU A 177 -1.34 -2.08 11.41
N ASP A 178 -2.43 -1.61 10.78
CA ASP A 178 -3.75 -2.21 10.94
C ASP A 178 -3.74 -3.72 10.61
N ASN A 179 -3.05 -4.11 9.54
CA ASN A 179 -2.93 -5.52 9.17
C ASN A 179 -2.13 -6.33 10.19
N ILE A 180 -1.01 -5.82 10.67
CA ILE A 180 -0.18 -6.45 11.70
C ILE A 180 -0.97 -6.58 13.00
N MET A 181 -1.45 -5.47 13.55
CA MET A 181 -2.15 -5.45 14.83
C MET A 181 -3.38 -6.34 14.84
N ASN A 182 -4.23 -6.24 13.82
CA ASN A 182 -5.41 -7.09 13.71
C ASN A 182 -5.06 -8.59 13.59
N THR A 183 -3.89 -8.92 13.04
CA THR A 183 -3.45 -10.32 12.90
C THR A 183 -2.82 -10.84 14.19
N LEU A 184 -1.93 -10.07 14.83
CA LEU A 184 -1.31 -10.41 16.12
C LEU A 184 -2.35 -10.57 17.23
N MET A 185 -3.34 -9.68 17.27
CA MET A 185 -4.44 -9.66 18.24
C MET A 185 -5.63 -10.55 17.87
N ARG A 186 -5.59 -11.25 16.74
CA ARG A 186 -6.67 -12.10 16.21
C ARG A 186 -8.03 -11.42 16.15
N VAL A 187 -8.08 -10.15 15.74
CA VAL A 187 -9.33 -9.40 15.68
C VAL A 187 -10.27 -10.05 14.66
N LYS A 188 -11.45 -10.48 15.14
CA LYS A 188 -12.44 -11.19 14.32
C LYS A 188 -12.83 -10.38 13.07
N GLY A 189 -12.78 -11.03 11.92
CA GLY A 189 -13.11 -10.42 10.62
C GLY A 189 -12.07 -9.46 10.04
N LYS A 190 -11.01 -9.12 10.79
CA LYS A 190 -9.93 -8.23 10.34
C LYS A 190 -8.57 -8.92 10.23
N SER A 191 -8.34 -9.99 10.99
CA SER A 191 -7.11 -10.79 10.91
C SER A 191 -6.88 -11.29 9.47
N LYS A 192 -5.64 -11.22 9.01
CA LYS A 192 -5.22 -11.82 7.72
C LYS A 192 -4.96 -13.32 7.84
N ASP A 193 -4.85 -13.83 9.07
CA ASP A 193 -4.72 -15.25 9.36
C ASP A 193 -6.11 -15.89 9.51
N ASN A 194 -6.49 -16.65 8.52
CA ASN A 194 -7.77 -17.38 8.45
C ASN A 194 -7.59 -18.71 7.69
N ILE A 195 -8.57 -19.58 7.74
CA ILE A 195 -8.51 -20.92 7.11
C ILE A 195 -8.12 -20.82 5.61
N MET A 196 -8.71 -19.89 4.86
CA MET A 196 -8.43 -19.75 3.42
C MET A 196 -6.99 -19.33 3.16
N SER A 197 -6.43 -18.40 3.98
CA SER A 197 -5.02 -18.01 3.88
C SER A 197 -4.08 -19.15 4.25
N ARG A 198 -4.43 -20.00 5.22
CA ARG A 198 -3.65 -21.17 5.62
C ARG A 198 -3.60 -22.23 4.50
N LEU A 199 -4.74 -22.50 3.85
CA LEU A 199 -4.80 -23.39 2.68
C LEU A 199 -3.95 -22.87 1.50
N ASP A 200 -3.90 -21.55 1.29
CA ASP A 200 -3.03 -20.96 0.29
C ASP A 200 -1.53 -21.06 0.70
N ILE A 201 -1.20 -20.83 1.98
CA ILE A 201 0.16 -21.00 2.50
C ILE A 201 0.64 -22.44 2.32
N GLU A 202 -0.18 -23.43 2.64
CA GLU A 202 0.14 -24.85 2.45
C GLU A 202 0.48 -25.17 1.00
N LYS A 203 -0.28 -24.58 0.07
CA LYS A 203 -0.07 -24.77 -1.37
C LYS A 203 1.19 -24.07 -1.90
N PHE A 204 1.47 -22.86 -1.44
CA PHE A 204 2.50 -21.99 -2.04
C PHE A 204 3.77 -21.86 -1.22
N CYS A 205 3.77 -22.15 0.08
CA CYS A 205 4.92 -21.97 0.97
C CYS A 205 5.22 -23.24 1.77
N SER A 206 6.50 -23.44 2.11
CA SER A 206 6.92 -24.56 2.98
C SER A 206 7.00 -24.10 4.44
N ARG A 207 5.83 -23.85 5.04
CA ARG A 207 5.69 -23.40 6.44
C ARG A 207 4.77 -24.34 7.22
N PRO A 208 5.25 -25.57 7.56
CA PRO A 208 4.42 -26.62 8.15
C PRO A 208 3.75 -26.21 9.47
N GLY A 209 4.37 -25.36 10.29
CA GLY A 209 3.78 -24.82 11.51
C GLY A 209 2.53 -23.95 11.31
N LEU A 210 2.22 -23.60 10.05
CA LEU A 210 1.01 -22.85 9.67
C LEU A 210 0.01 -23.69 8.89
N HIS A 211 0.32 -24.93 8.55
CA HIS A 211 -0.58 -25.80 7.79
C HIS A 211 -1.74 -26.26 8.66
N ILE A 212 -2.87 -26.54 8.04
CA ILE A 212 -4.05 -27.11 8.70
C ILE A 212 -3.78 -28.58 8.97
N ASP A 213 -4.10 -29.05 10.18
CA ASP A 213 -3.92 -30.45 10.54
C ASP A 213 -4.98 -31.36 9.89
N SER A 214 -4.81 -32.68 10.05
CA SER A 214 -5.71 -33.70 9.50
C SER A 214 -7.15 -33.63 10.06
N SER A 215 -7.36 -32.94 11.17
CA SER A 215 -8.68 -32.67 11.74
C SER A 215 -9.36 -31.40 11.20
N GLY A 216 -8.67 -30.68 10.31
CA GLY A 216 -9.15 -29.39 9.78
C GLY A 216 -8.89 -28.19 10.69
N LYS A 217 -8.10 -28.37 11.77
CA LYS A 217 -7.78 -27.30 12.72
C LYS A 217 -6.49 -26.59 12.34
N ALA A 218 -6.52 -25.26 12.40
CA ALA A 218 -5.34 -24.44 12.24
C ALA A 218 -4.54 -24.37 13.55
N PRO A 219 -3.22 -24.65 13.54
CA PRO A 219 -2.39 -24.54 14.75
C PRO A 219 -2.31 -23.07 15.20
N PHE A 220 -2.10 -22.88 16.51
CA PHE A 220 -1.90 -21.54 17.07
C PHE A 220 -0.54 -21.00 16.58
N PRO A 221 -0.50 -19.84 15.92
CA PRO A 221 0.75 -19.35 15.34
C PRO A 221 1.60 -18.61 16.38
N ALA A 222 2.92 -18.77 16.29
CA ALA A 222 3.88 -18.13 17.20
C ALA A 222 3.83 -16.59 17.18
N TYR A 223 3.33 -16.00 16.11
CA TYR A 223 3.20 -14.54 16.01
C TYR A 223 1.94 -13.96 16.67
N THR A 224 1.06 -14.77 17.20
CA THR A 224 -0.19 -14.30 17.82
C THR A 224 0.00 -14.05 19.31
N LEU A 225 -0.49 -12.94 19.82
CA LEU A 225 -0.52 -12.64 21.24
C LEU A 225 -1.49 -13.62 21.97
N THR A 226 -1.08 -14.05 23.17
CA THR A 226 -2.02 -14.69 24.10
C THR A 226 -3.06 -13.67 24.58
N GLU A 227 -4.17 -14.12 25.18
CA GLU A 227 -5.17 -13.18 25.69
C GLU A 227 -4.60 -12.28 26.82
N GLU A 228 -3.71 -12.85 27.67
CA GLU A 228 -3.00 -12.11 28.72
C GLU A 228 -2.08 -11.03 28.12
N ALA A 229 -1.26 -11.39 27.12
CA ALA A 229 -0.37 -10.46 26.44
C ALA A 229 -1.14 -9.34 25.72
N LYS A 230 -2.26 -9.70 25.11
CA LYS A 230 -3.17 -8.74 24.45
C LYS A 230 -3.79 -7.75 25.46
N GLN A 231 -4.27 -8.24 26.60
CA GLN A 231 -4.79 -7.38 27.66
C GLN A 231 -3.70 -6.47 28.23
N SER A 232 -2.50 -7.01 28.50
CA SER A 232 -1.37 -6.21 28.97
C SER A 232 -1.00 -5.10 28.00
N LEU A 233 -0.95 -5.40 26.69
CA LEU A 233 -0.71 -4.41 25.65
C LEU A 233 -1.75 -3.28 25.69
N LEU A 234 -3.03 -3.64 25.72
CA LEU A 234 -4.12 -2.66 25.70
C LEU A 234 -4.14 -1.80 26.96
N GLN A 235 -3.92 -2.40 28.12
CA GLN A 235 -3.83 -1.68 29.40
C GLN A 235 -2.64 -0.73 29.42
N CYS A 236 -1.47 -1.18 29.00
CA CYS A 236 -0.27 -0.36 28.93
C CYS A 236 -0.51 0.90 28.05
N VAL A 237 -1.05 0.72 26.83
CA VAL A 237 -1.35 1.86 25.96
C VAL A 237 -2.45 2.76 26.54
N LYS A 238 -3.43 2.19 27.24
CA LYS A 238 -4.54 2.94 27.82
C LYS A 238 -4.13 3.78 29.02
N TYR A 239 -3.31 3.24 29.90
CA TYR A 239 -3.08 3.83 31.22
C TYR A 239 -1.65 4.33 31.46
N ASP A 240 -0.64 3.67 30.86
CA ASP A 240 0.76 3.91 31.22
C ASP A 240 1.49 4.81 30.21
N ILE A 241 1.11 4.72 28.91
CA ILE A 241 1.79 5.51 27.87
C ILE A 241 1.21 6.93 27.81
N ARG A 242 2.11 7.90 27.84
CA ARG A 242 1.78 9.31 27.65
C ARG A 242 2.80 9.95 26.71
N PHE A 243 2.32 10.69 25.74
CA PHE A 243 3.14 11.52 24.87
C PHE A 243 3.06 13.00 25.31
N PRO A 244 4.13 13.77 25.07
CA PRO A 244 4.09 15.22 25.26
C PRO A 244 2.96 15.86 24.45
N GLU A 245 2.41 16.96 24.95
CA GLU A 245 1.37 17.73 24.24
C GLU A 245 1.85 18.13 22.83
N GLY A 246 0.99 17.95 21.84
CA GLY A 246 1.29 18.27 20.44
C GLY A 246 2.12 17.24 19.69
N TYR A 247 2.66 16.20 20.37
CA TYR A 247 3.46 15.16 19.72
C TYR A 247 2.61 14.09 19.02
N SER A 248 1.55 13.67 19.68
CA SER A 248 0.63 12.62 19.17
C SER A 248 -0.78 12.93 19.65
N SER A 249 -1.80 12.33 19.02
CA SER A 249 -3.13 12.31 19.58
C SER A 249 -3.16 11.42 20.84
N ASP A 250 -4.27 11.48 21.58
CA ASP A 250 -4.48 10.61 22.73
C ASP A 250 -4.71 9.16 22.29
N LEU A 251 -3.64 8.36 22.23
CA LEU A 251 -3.70 6.94 21.87
C LEU A 251 -4.55 6.13 22.85
N ALA A 252 -4.69 6.57 24.11
CA ALA A 252 -5.54 5.91 25.09
C ALA A 252 -7.01 5.92 24.66
N SER A 253 -7.45 6.96 23.96
CA SER A 253 -8.81 7.05 23.41
C SER A 253 -9.08 6.05 22.28
N CYS A 254 -8.02 5.56 21.64
CA CYS A 254 -8.10 4.55 20.57
C CYS A 254 -8.18 3.11 21.10
N VAL A 255 -8.05 2.89 22.42
CA VAL A 255 -8.08 1.56 23.03
C VAL A 255 -9.49 1.16 23.42
N ASP A 256 -9.98 0.10 22.81
CA ASP A 256 -11.27 -0.53 23.09
C ASP A 256 -10.99 -1.82 23.90
N LEU A 257 -11.03 -1.70 25.23
CA LEU A 257 -10.76 -2.84 26.15
C LEU A 257 -11.86 -3.91 26.06
N ASP A 258 -13.12 -3.51 25.88
CA ASP A 258 -14.25 -4.43 25.87
C ASP A 258 -14.21 -5.38 24.66
N ASN A 259 -13.81 -4.85 23.50
CA ASN A 259 -13.66 -5.63 22.28
C ASN A 259 -12.21 -6.12 22.04
N GLY A 260 -11.28 -5.78 22.91
CA GLY A 260 -9.88 -6.21 22.83
C GLY A 260 -9.19 -5.78 21.53
N LYS A 261 -9.28 -4.50 21.15
CA LYS A 261 -8.73 -3.99 19.89
C LYS A 261 -8.40 -2.50 19.96
N PHE A 262 -7.64 -2.04 18.97
CA PHE A 262 -7.51 -0.62 18.68
C PHE A 262 -8.58 -0.18 17.67
N SER A 263 -9.09 1.05 17.83
CA SER A 263 -10.04 1.66 16.90
C SER A 263 -9.87 3.18 16.85
N GLY A 264 -10.10 3.77 15.66
CA GLY A 264 -10.08 5.22 15.50
C GLY A 264 -8.69 5.84 15.36
N MET A 265 -7.60 5.06 15.32
CA MET A 265 -6.25 5.59 15.08
C MET A 265 -6.18 6.29 13.72
N LYS A 266 -5.65 7.51 13.72
CA LYS A 266 -5.35 8.27 12.50
C LYS A 266 -4.00 7.81 11.91
N SER A 267 -3.67 8.23 10.69
CA SER A 267 -2.41 7.84 10.05
C SER A 267 -1.20 8.27 10.85
N HIS A 268 -1.21 9.48 11.41
CA HIS A 268 -0.12 9.95 12.27
C HIS A 268 0.03 9.12 13.56
N ASP A 269 -1.07 8.71 14.19
CA ASP A 269 -1.03 7.85 15.37
C ASP A 269 -0.41 6.49 15.05
N CYS A 270 -0.72 5.95 13.87
CA CYS A 270 -0.14 4.70 13.38
C CYS A 270 1.37 4.84 13.15
N HIS A 271 1.80 5.96 12.56
CA HIS A 271 3.22 6.27 12.37
C HIS A 271 3.97 6.33 13.71
N VAL A 272 3.45 7.12 14.67
CA VAL A 272 4.04 7.23 16.02
C VAL A 272 4.05 5.88 16.73
N PHE A 273 2.98 5.09 16.63
CA PHE A 273 2.91 3.76 17.21
C PHE A 273 4.00 2.84 16.64
N MET A 274 4.16 2.82 15.32
CA MET A 274 5.16 1.99 14.64
C MET A 274 6.58 2.40 15.03
N GLU A 275 6.87 3.69 15.01
CA GLU A 275 8.22 4.21 15.24
C GLU A 275 8.63 4.13 16.72
N ARG A 276 7.71 4.38 17.64
CA ARG A 276 8.01 4.57 19.06
C ARG A 276 7.61 3.43 19.97
N LEU A 277 6.50 2.77 19.69
CA LEU A 277 5.93 1.79 20.61
C LEU A 277 6.17 0.35 20.16
N LEU A 278 5.99 0.06 18.87
CA LEU A 278 6.07 -1.30 18.35
C LEU A 278 7.39 -2.01 18.69
N PRO A 279 8.58 -1.39 18.53
CA PRO A 279 9.85 -2.05 18.83
C PRO A 279 10.01 -2.44 20.30
N PHE A 280 9.45 -1.65 21.23
CA PHE A 280 9.60 -1.89 22.67
C PHE A 280 8.54 -2.81 23.24
N ILE A 281 7.27 -2.55 22.92
CA ILE A 281 6.15 -3.30 23.50
C ILE A 281 6.20 -4.76 23.07
N PHE A 282 6.51 -5.03 21.82
CA PHE A 282 6.54 -6.39 21.31
C PHE A 282 7.83 -7.16 21.68
N ALA A 283 8.86 -6.50 22.17
CA ALA A 283 10.04 -7.17 22.71
C ALA A 283 9.70 -8.12 23.88
N GLU A 284 8.75 -7.71 24.73
CA GLU A 284 8.31 -8.46 25.90
C GLU A 284 7.13 -9.39 25.63
N LEU A 285 6.36 -9.13 24.57
CA LEU A 285 5.08 -9.83 24.35
C LEU A 285 5.14 -10.92 23.27
N LEU A 286 6.18 -10.92 22.43
CA LEU A 286 6.31 -11.85 21.31
C LEU A 286 7.60 -12.66 21.38
N ASP A 287 7.59 -13.83 20.70
CA ASP A 287 8.82 -14.57 20.44
C ASP A 287 9.88 -13.67 19.78
N ARG A 288 11.16 -13.86 20.19
CA ARG A 288 12.29 -13.04 19.72
C ARG A 288 12.37 -12.96 18.20
N ASN A 289 12.11 -14.05 17.48
CA ASN A 289 12.20 -14.04 16.01
C ASN A 289 11.06 -13.25 15.37
N VAL A 290 9.87 -13.28 15.99
CA VAL A 290 8.73 -12.48 15.55
C VAL A 290 8.99 -11.00 15.83
N HIS A 291 9.48 -10.66 17.01
CA HIS A 291 9.86 -9.30 17.36
C HIS A 291 10.91 -8.74 16.39
N LEU A 292 12.00 -9.46 16.13
CA LEU A 292 13.04 -9.06 15.18
C LEU A 292 12.55 -8.88 13.73
N ALA A 293 11.45 -9.53 13.36
CA ALA A 293 10.84 -9.35 12.03
C ALA A 293 9.92 -8.12 11.96
N LEU A 294 9.53 -7.55 13.10
CA LEU A 294 8.66 -6.38 13.22
C LEU A 294 9.42 -5.09 13.55
N SER A 295 10.65 -5.21 14.08
CA SER A 295 11.56 -4.10 14.40
C SER A 295 12.44 -3.73 13.22
#